data_8fd9590136fa7377ded2290fb9e5bdc0
#
_entry.id   8fd9590136fa7377ded2290fb9e5bdc0
#
_cell.length_a   1.000
_cell.length_b   1.000
_cell.length_c   1.000
_cell.angle_alpha   90.00
_cell.angle_beta   90.00
_cell.angle_gamma   90.00
#
_symmetry.space_group_name_H-M   'P 1'
#
loop_
_entity.id
_entity.type
_entity.pdbx_description
1 polymer ?
#
loop_
_entity_poly.entity_id
_entity_poly.type
_entity_poly.pdbx_seq_one_letter_code
_entity_poly.pdbx_strand_id
1 'polypeptide(L)'
;AIMKRNAMKGSVIPVYSGLPTVLQENGYCNLFFMTHESQYDNMNAFLRTNGFDEIYAQENYPSEKVVNSFGVQDDFMYQYALPILNERAGTGNPFFSVLLSISNHPPYVIPPYFHPHSDVLEEQIVEYADWSIRQFMQAAEKQPWFDNTIFVFLGDHGKMVGTPECEMPQSYNHIPLMIYGKDIKPGVYDGFGGQVDVSPTLLGLLNISYLQNNFGVNLLEEERPCMFFTADNLIGARDSVNMFIYSPDSQQEFKYKLEEGKLHAATGTDEEACLLYT
;
A
#
# COMPACT_ATOMS: atom_id res chain seq x y z
N ALA A 1 20.32 6.61 -3.76
CA ALA A 1 20.38 6.11 -5.15
C ALA A 1 18.97 5.89 -5.65
N ILE A 2 18.61 6.51 -6.75
CA ILE A 2 17.31 6.30 -7.38
C ILE A 2 17.30 4.88 -7.91
N MET A 3 16.42 4.05 -7.41
CA MET A 3 16.28 2.70 -7.94
C MET A 3 15.56 2.79 -9.30
N LYS A 4 16.32 2.69 -10.39
CA LYS A 4 15.76 2.55 -11.76
C LYS A 4 15.08 1.19 -12.00
N ARG A 5 15.07 0.29 -11.02
CA ARG A 5 14.46 -1.03 -11.11
C ARG A 5 13.71 -1.34 -9.83
N ASN A 6 12.54 -1.94 -10.01
CA ASN A 6 11.84 -2.62 -8.94
C ASN A 6 12.80 -3.65 -8.29
N ALA A 7 12.94 -3.62 -6.96
CA ALA A 7 13.83 -4.51 -6.21
C ALA A 7 13.52 -6.00 -6.46
N MET A 8 12.27 -6.33 -6.75
CA MET A 8 11.82 -7.69 -7.06
C MET A 8 12.33 -8.22 -8.40
N LYS A 9 12.57 -7.32 -9.40
CA LYS A 9 12.99 -7.70 -10.76
C LYS A 9 14.50 -7.88 -10.94
N GLY A 10 15.29 -7.77 -9.88
CA GLY A 10 16.73 -7.97 -9.91
C GLY A 10 17.13 -9.44 -10.05
N SER A 11 18.33 -9.69 -10.60
CA SER A 11 18.93 -11.04 -10.64
C SER A 11 19.34 -11.55 -9.25
N VAL A 12 19.52 -10.64 -8.31
CA VAL A 12 19.78 -10.92 -6.89
C VAL A 12 18.65 -10.30 -6.11
N ILE A 13 17.95 -11.12 -5.32
CA ILE A 13 16.86 -10.66 -4.46
C ILE A 13 17.48 -10.12 -3.18
N PRO A 14 17.31 -8.82 -2.88
CA PRO A 14 17.83 -8.27 -1.65
C PRO A 14 17.00 -8.73 -0.44
N VAL A 15 17.67 -8.94 0.68
CA VAL A 15 17.04 -9.19 1.98
C VAL A 15 16.88 -7.86 2.69
N TYR A 16 15.65 -7.54 3.07
CA TYR A 16 15.32 -6.33 3.80
C TYR A 16 14.88 -6.67 5.24
N SER A 17 15.26 -5.82 6.20
CA SER A 17 14.58 -5.76 7.48
C SER A 17 13.31 -4.91 7.32
N GLY A 18 12.20 -5.58 7.14
CA GLY A 18 10.89 -4.97 6.95
C GLY A 18 9.86 -5.54 7.92
N LEU A 19 8.62 -5.08 7.80
CA LEU A 19 7.54 -5.54 8.66
C LEU A 19 7.43 -7.09 8.72
N PRO A 20 7.45 -7.83 7.59
CA PRO A 20 7.32 -9.30 7.65
C PRO A 20 8.49 -9.97 8.36
N THR A 21 9.74 -9.54 8.11
CA THR A 21 10.91 -10.16 8.75
C THR A 21 10.92 -9.92 10.25
N VAL A 22 10.59 -8.70 10.70
CA VAL A 22 10.50 -8.37 12.12
C VAL A 22 9.38 -9.16 12.81
N LEU A 23 8.21 -9.28 12.16
CA LEU A 23 7.10 -10.04 12.72
C LEU A 23 7.42 -11.53 12.79
N GLN A 24 8.09 -12.10 11.78
CA GLN A 24 8.53 -13.49 11.78
C GLN A 24 9.50 -13.77 12.95
N GLU A 25 10.46 -12.87 13.19
CA GLU A 25 11.38 -12.94 14.33
C GLU A 25 10.65 -12.86 15.69
N ASN A 26 9.45 -12.27 15.72
CA ASN A 26 8.58 -12.20 16.89
C ASN A 26 7.49 -13.30 16.92
N GLY A 27 7.65 -14.36 16.14
CA GLY A 27 6.81 -15.55 16.21
C GLY A 27 5.49 -15.47 15.43
N TYR A 28 5.33 -14.46 14.58
CA TYR A 28 4.18 -14.36 13.66
C TYR A 28 4.35 -15.34 12.50
N CYS A 29 3.25 -15.95 12.08
CA CYS A 29 3.14 -16.62 10.80
C CYS A 29 2.69 -15.60 9.75
N ASN A 30 3.50 -15.41 8.71
CA ASN A 30 3.27 -14.37 7.70
C ASN A 30 2.68 -14.97 6.42
N LEU A 31 1.49 -14.51 6.05
CA LEU A 31 0.74 -14.98 4.88
C LEU A 31 0.59 -13.87 3.85
N PHE A 32 0.70 -14.22 2.58
CA PHE A 32 0.44 -13.30 1.47
C PHE A 32 -0.59 -13.90 0.52
N PHE A 33 -1.65 -13.16 0.24
CA PHE A 33 -2.68 -13.52 -0.73
C PHE A 33 -2.64 -12.53 -1.88
N MET A 34 -2.62 -13.05 -3.12
CA MET A 34 -2.71 -12.25 -4.33
C MET A 34 -3.65 -12.92 -5.31
N THR A 35 -4.26 -12.16 -6.19
CA THR A 35 -5.24 -12.66 -7.15
C THR A 35 -4.61 -13.33 -8.36
N HIS A 36 -3.43 -12.82 -8.80
CA HIS A 36 -2.70 -13.24 -9.99
C HIS A 36 -1.66 -14.31 -9.72
N GLU A 37 -0.94 -14.73 -10.76
CA GLU A 37 0.15 -15.70 -10.68
C GLU A 37 1.28 -15.21 -9.75
N SER A 38 1.80 -16.13 -8.94
CA SER A 38 2.84 -15.82 -7.95
C SER A 38 4.16 -15.35 -8.56
N GLN A 39 4.41 -15.71 -9.82
CA GLN A 39 5.62 -15.34 -10.56
C GLN A 39 5.56 -13.94 -11.16
N TYR A 40 4.39 -13.30 -11.16
CA TYR A 40 4.26 -11.92 -11.62
C TYR A 40 5.29 -11.03 -10.90
N ASP A 41 6.06 -10.27 -11.68
CA ASP A 41 7.14 -9.40 -11.18
C ASP A 41 8.13 -10.07 -10.19
N ASN A 42 8.25 -11.41 -10.24
CA ASN A 42 9.11 -12.20 -9.33
C ASN A 42 8.68 -12.12 -7.85
N MET A 43 7.40 -11.85 -7.60
CA MET A 43 6.89 -11.64 -6.24
C MET A 43 7.10 -12.83 -5.32
N ASN A 44 6.86 -14.06 -5.79
CA ASN A 44 7.01 -15.27 -4.98
C ASN A 44 8.41 -15.39 -4.36
N ALA A 45 9.44 -15.26 -5.19
CA ALA A 45 10.82 -15.35 -4.71
C ALA A 45 11.16 -14.20 -3.75
N PHE A 46 10.73 -12.98 -4.06
CA PHE A 46 10.97 -11.82 -3.22
C PHE A 46 10.28 -11.94 -1.86
N LEU A 47 9.01 -12.31 -1.82
CA LEU A 47 8.23 -12.43 -0.60
C LEU A 47 8.77 -13.52 0.33
N ARG A 48 9.11 -14.70 -0.22
CA ARG A 48 9.73 -15.79 0.56
C ARG A 48 11.09 -15.38 1.15
N THR A 49 11.89 -14.67 0.37
CA THR A 49 13.20 -14.17 0.83
C THR A 49 13.05 -13.11 1.93
N ASN A 50 11.92 -12.41 1.95
CA ASN A 50 11.66 -11.30 2.86
C ASN A 50 10.60 -11.59 3.93
N GLY A 51 10.51 -12.83 4.39
CA GLY A 51 9.83 -13.20 5.64
C GLY A 51 8.37 -13.62 5.50
N PHE A 52 7.87 -13.94 4.30
CA PHE A 52 6.56 -14.56 4.14
C PHE A 52 6.68 -16.09 4.13
N ASP A 53 5.97 -16.74 5.04
CA ASP A 53 5.97 -18.19 5.21
C ASP A 53 5.07 -18.87 4.18
N GLU A 54 3.90 -18.29 3.92
CA GLU A 54 2.88 -18.84 3.02
C GLU A 54 2.45 -17.81 1.98
N ILE A 55 2.36 -18.24 0.73
CA ILE A 55 1.93 -17.41 -0.39
C ILE A 55 0.82 -18.16 -1.13
N TYR A 56 -0.32 -17.50 -1.25
CA TYR A 56 -1.49 -17.96 -1.97
C TYR A 56 -1.73 -17.07 -3.17
N ALA A 57 -1.78 -17.67 -4.34
CA ALA A 57 -1.86 -16.99 -5.62
C ALA A 57 -2.78 -17.74 -6.57
N GLN A 58 -2.90 -17.30 -7.81
CA GLN A 58 -3.77 -17.89 -8.82
C GLN A 58 -3.65 -19.41 -8.91
N GLU A 59 -2.44 -19.95 -8.72
CA GLU A 59 -2.15 -21.38 -8.79
C GLU A 59 -2.85 -22.20 -7.69
N ASN A 60 -3.28 -21.54 -6.61
CA ASN A 60 -4.01 -22.16 -5.50
C ASN A 60 -5.52 -22.13 -5.68
N TYR A 61 -6.03 -21.34 -6.63
CA TYR A 61 -7.46 -21.11 -6.85
C TYR A 61 -8.00 -22.02 -7.96
N PRO A 62 -9.31 -22.36 -7.93
CA PRO A 62 -9.94 -23.07 -9.03
C PRO A 62 -9.84 -22.27 -10.34
N SER A 63 -9.42 -22.90 -11.43
CA SER A 63 -9.17 -22.23 -12.70
C SER A 63 -10.40 -21.53 -13.29
N GLU A 64 -11.61 -22.04 -12.99
CA GLU A 64 -12.88 -21.43 -13.40
C GLU A 64 -13.19 -20.10 -12.67
N LYS A 65 -12.43 -19.77 -11.64
CA LYS A 65 -12.54 -18.48 -10.93
C LYS A 65 -11.64 -17.41 -11.50
N VAL A 66 -10.69 -17.77 -12.35
CA VAL A 66 -9.81 -16.82 -13.03
C VAL A 66 -10.61 -16.07 -14.09
N VAL A 67 -10.65 -14.74 -13.99
CA VAL A 67 -11.49 -13.89 -14.86
C VAL A 67 -10.69 -13.16 -15.94
N ASN A 68 -9.42 -12.91 -15.73
CA ASN A 68 -8.52 -12.25 -16.69
C ASN A 68 -7.05 -12.57 -16.34
N SER A 69 -6.10 -11.88 -16.99
CA SER A 69 -4.66 -12.03 -16.75
C SER A 69 -4.21 -11.61 -15.35
N PHE A 70 -5.04 -10.92 -14.58
CA PHE A 70 -4.78 -10.55 -13.18
C PHE A 70 -5.45 -11.51 -12.18
N GLY A 71 -5.97 -12.65 -12.66
CA GLY A 71 -6.40 -13.74 -11.83
C GLY A 71 -7.87 -13.68 -11.41
N VAL A 72 -8.12 -13.91 -10.13
CA VAL A 72 -9.46 -14.02 -9.56
C VAL A 72 -9.98 -12.66 -9.08
N GLN A 73 -11.29 -12.58 -8.83
CA GLN A 73 -11.92 -11.39 -8.25
C GLN A 73 -11.53 -11.21 -6.78
N ASP A 74 -11.54 -9.94 -6.31
CA ASP A 74 -11.17 -9.59 -4.93
C ASP A 74 -12.05 -10.29 -3.89
N ASP A 75 -13.36 -10.31 -4.08
CA ASP A 75 -14.29 -10.95 -3.15
C ASP A 75 -14.03 -12.46 -3.02
N PHE A 76 -13.66 -13.11 -4.14
CA PHE A 76 -13.28 -14.52 -4.11
C PHE A 76 -11.99 -14.75 -3.33
N MET A 77 -10.96 -13.91 -3.56
CA MET A 77 -9.70 -14.00 -2.80
C MET A 77 -9.95 -13.84 -1.30
N TYR A 78 -10.77 -12.86 -0.90
CA TYR A 78 -11.11 -12.65 0.50
C TYR A 78 -11.88 -13.83 1.12
N GLN A 79 -12.83 -14.41 0.38
CA GLN A 79 -13.54 -15.61 0.82
C GLN A 79 -12.60 -16.82 0.95
N TYR A 80 -11.63 -16.95 0.06
CA TYR A 80 -10.62 -18.00 0.13
C TYR A 80 -9.66 -17.82 1.31
N ALA A 81 -9.27 -16.59 1.61
CA ALA A 81 -8.35 -16.28 2.70
C ALA A 81 -8.96 -16.56 4.09
N LEU A 82 -10.23 -16.28 4.30
CA LEU A 82 -10.87 -16.31 5.62
C LEU A 82 -10.72 -17.65 6.37
N PRO A 83 -11.00 -18.83 5.78
CA PRO A 83 -10.81 -20.10 6.47
C PRO A 83 -9.35 -20.40 6.80
N ILE A 84 -8.39 -19.93 5.98
CA ILE A 84 -6.96 -20.08 6.23
C ILE A 84 -6.55 -19.23 7.42
N LEU A 85 -7.02 -17.98 7.47
CA LEU A 85 -6.80 -17.09 8.62
C LEU A 85 -7.38 -17.68 9.91
N ASN A 86 -8.57 -18.29 9.84
CA ASN A 86 -9.17 -18.99 10.98
C ASN A 86 -8.31 -20.16 11.47
N GLU A 87 -7.76 -20.93 10.54
CA GLU A 87 -6.87 -22.04 10.88
C GLU A 87 -5.60 -21.52 11.56
N ARG A 88 -4.99 -20.46 11.04
CA ARG A 88 -3.78 -19.87 11.64
C ARG A 88 -4.04 -19.26 13.01
N ALA A 89 -5.14 -18.54 13.16
CA ALA A 89 -5.56 -18.02 14.47
C ALA A 89 -5.80 -19.15 15.50
N GLY A 90 -6.31 -20.29 15.05
CA GLY A 90 -6.54 -21.48 15.88
C GLY A 90 -5.27 -22.16 16.40
N THR A 91 -4.10 -21.86 15.84
CA THR A 91 -2.81 -22.41 16.33
C THR A 91 -2.35 -21.77 17.64
N GLY A 92 -2.91 -20.62 18.02
CA GLY A 92 -2.51 -19.84 19.19
C GLY A 92 -1.30 -18.93 18.96
N ASN A 93 -0.67 -18.99 17.78
CA ASN A 93 0.39 -18.07 17.38
C ASN A 93 -0.21 -16.84 16.67
N PRO A 94 0.40 -15.66 16.82
CA PRO A 94 -0.04 -14.50 16.04
C PRO A 94 0.22 -14.70 14.54
N PHE A 95 -0.59 -14.07 13.70
CA PHE A 95 -0.37 -14.07 12.26
C PHE A 95 -0.34 -12.65 11.71
N PHE A 96 0.38 -12.49 10.61
CA PHE A 96 0.35 -11.29 9.77
C PHE A 96 -0.09 -11.70 8.38
N SER A 97 -1.07 -10.99 7.82
CA SER A 97 -1.57 -11.32 6.49
C SER A 97 -1.67 -10.08 5.61
N VAL A 98 -1.18 -10.20 4.40
CA VAL A 98 -1.38 -9.22 3.32
C VAL A 98 -2.34 -9.81 2.30
N LEU A 99 -3.39 -9.06 1.98
CA LEU A 99 -4.38 -9.41 0.94
C LEU A 99 -4.28 -8.34 -0.15
N LEU A 100 -3.58 -8.68 -1.25
CA LEU A 100 -3.34 -7.77 -2.37
C LEU A 100 -4.49 -7.88 -3.37
N SER A 101 -5.40 -6.91 -3.33
CA SER A 101 -6.50 -6.78 -4.27
C SER A 101 -6.03 -6.23 -5.62
N ILE A 102 -6.78 -6.50 -6.70
CA ILE A 102 -6.41 -6.11 -8.05
C ILE A 102 -7.61 -5.66 -8.90
N SER A 103 -8.84 -5.82 -8.43
CA SER A 103 -10.03 -5.56 -9.27
C SER A 103 -10.07 -4.13 -9.79
N ASN A 104 -9.48 -3.16 -9.09
CA ASN A 104 -9.37 -1.78 -9.56
C ASN A 104 -8.21 -1.56 -10.57
N HIS A 105 -7.68 -2.62 -11.17
CA HIS A 105 -6.71 -2.56 -12.27
C HIS A 105 -7.35 -2.97 -13.61
N PRO A 106 -7.20 -2.19 -14.71
CA PRO A 106 -7.72 -2.60 -16.02
C PRO A 106 -7.05 -3.88 -16.55
N PRO A 107 -7.78 -4.75 -17.27
CA PRO A 107 -9.17 -4.61 -17.70
C PRO A 107 -10.18 -4.89 -16.58
N TYR A 108 -11.12 -3.96 -16.37
CA TYR A 108 -12.11 -4.08 -15.30
C TYR A 108 -13.15 -5.16 -15.63
N VAL A 109 -13.44 -5.99 -14.66
CA VAL A 109 -14.50 -7.01 -14.75
C VAL A 109 -15.45 -6.86 -13.57
N ILE A 110 -16.66 -6.38 -13.86
CA ILE A 110 -17.74 -6.32 -12.86
C ILE A 110 -18.45 -7.66 -12.84
N PRO A 111 -18.46 -8.37 -11.69
CA PRO A 111 -19.15 -9.64 -11.60
C PRO A 111 -20.67 -9.46 -11.79
N PRO A 112 -21.37 -10.38 -12.49
CA PRO A 112 -22.80 -10.25 -12.78
C PRO A 112 -23.70 -10.28 -11.54
N TYR A 113 -23.20 -10.70 -10.41
CA TYR A 113 -23.93 -10.71 -9.13
C TYR A 113 -23.78 -9.40 -8.33
N PHE A 114 -22.86 -8.53 -8.74
CA PHE A 114 -22.69 -7.20 -8.15
C PHE A 114 -23.48 -6.18 -8.97
N HIS A 115 -24.23 -5.33 -8.29
CA HIS A 115 -25.06 -4.30 -8.91
C HIS A 115 -24.58 -2.92 -8.47
N PRO A 116 -23.73 -2.26 -9.29
CA PRO A 116 -23.23 -0.93 -8.99
C PRO A 116 -24.32 0.13 -9.07
N HIS A 117 -24.10 1.27 -8.43
CA HIS A 117 -25.00 2.43 -8.49
C HIS A 117 -24.65 3.36 -9.66
N SER A 118 -23.37 3.47 -9.98
CA SER A 118 -22.89 4.32 -11.07
C SER A 118 -23.03 3.64 -12.43
N ASP A 119 -23.23 4.45 -13.48
CA ASP A 119 -23.18 4.01 -14.89
C ASP A 119 -21.74 4.08 -15.47
N VAL A 120 -20.77 4.63 -14.72
CA VAL A 120 -19.38 4.81 -15.15
C VAL A 120 -18.54 3.61 -14.69
N LEU A 121 -17.90 2.91 -15.62
CA LEU A 121 -17.18 1.66 -15.34
C LEU A 121 -16.07 1.82 -14.28
N GLU A 122 -15.35 2.94 -14.33
CA GLU A 122 -14.29 3.26 -13.36
C GLU A 122 -14.84 3.46 -11.94
N GLU A 123 -16.04 3.96 -11.80
CA GLU A 123 -16.72 4.11 -10.51
C GLU A 123 -17.30 2.78 -10.05
N GLN A 124 -17.89 2.01 -10.98
CA GLN A 124 -18.43 0.67 -10.69
C GLN A 124 -17.37 -0.25 -10.07
N ILE A 125 -16.14 -0.21 -10.59
CA ILE A 125 -15.07 -1.08 -10.06
C ILE A 125 -14.60 -0.64 -8.68
N VAL A 126 -14.63 0.65 -8.37
CA VAL A 126 -14.34 1.16 -7.02
C VAL A 126 -15.45 0.74 -6.04
N GLU A 127 -16.73 0.87 -6.45
CA GLU A 127 -17.86 0.38 -5.65
C GLU A 127 -17.75 -1.13 -5.37
N TYR A 128 -17.33 -1.90 -6.38
CA TYR A 128 -17.12 -3.33 -6.21
C TYR A 128 -15.97 -3.67 -5.26
N ALA A 129 -14.85 -2.95 -5.37
CA ALA A 129 -13.71 -3.15 -4.47
C ALA A 129 -14.10 -2.83 -3.01
N ASP A 130 -14.79 -1.72 -2.77
CA ASP A 130 -15.32 -1.37 -1.44
C ASP A 130 -16.30 -2.41 -0.92
N TRP A 131 -17.23 -2.85 -1.77
CA TRP A 131 -18.18 -3.91 -1.42
C TRP A 131 -17.47 -5.21 -1.04
N SER A 132 -16.42 -5.59 -1.77
CA SER A 132 -15.63 -6.81 -1.49
C SER A 132 -14.94 -6.74 -0.12
N ILE A 133 -14.34 -5.59 0.20
CA ILE A 133 -13.76 -5.33 1.53
C ILE A 133 -14.85 -5.40 2.61
N ARG A 134 -16.01 -4.80 2.38
CA ARG A 134 -17.14 -4.84 3.32
C ARG A 134 -17.58 -6.27 3.60
N GLN A 135 -17.70 -7.12 2.57
CA GLN A 135 -18.07 -8.53 2.75
C GLN A 135 -17.03 -9.27 3.60
N PHE A 136 -15.74 -9.03 3.35
CA PHE A 136 -14.66 -9.60 4.16
C PHE A 136 -14.75 -9.15 5.62
N MET A 137 -14.87 -7.86 5.87
CA MET A 137 -14.94 -7.30 7.23
C MET A 137 -16.15 -7.84 8.01
N GLN A 138 -17.33 -7.93 7.38
CA GLN A 138 -18.53 -8.51 7.99
C GLN A 138 -18.39 -10.00 8.33
N ALA A 139 -17.60 -10.73 7.53
CA ALA A 139 -17.31 -12.13 7.80
C ALA A 139 -16.23 -12.30 8.88
N ALA A 140 -15.22 -11.43 8.87
CA ALA A 140 -14.15 -11.38 9.87
C ALA A 140 -14.67 -11.00 11.26
N GLU A 141 -15.63 -10.06 11.35
CA GLU A 141 -16.26 -9.62 12.60
C GLU A 141 -16.86 -10.77 13.41
N LYS A 142 -17.24 -11.85 12.74
CA LYS A 142 -17.81 -13.06 13.39
C LYS A 142 -16.72 -14.02 13.91
N GLN A 143 -15.45 -13.74 13.68
CA GLN A 143 -14.35 -14.63 14.03
C GLN A 143 -13.77 -14.29 15.40
N PRO A 144 -13.31 -15.28 16.18
CA PRO A 144 -12.76 -15.05 17.52
C PRO A 144 -11.53 -14.14 17.57
N TRP A 145 -10.77 -14.05 16.47
CA TRP A 145 -9.56 -13.25 16.37
C TRP A 145 -9.81 -11.78 16.01
N PHE A 146 -11.02 -11.40 15.61
CA PHE A 146 -11.32 -10.06 15.09
C PHE A 146 -10.95 -8.95 16.07
N ASP A 147 -11.38 -9.08 17.33
CA ASP A 147 -11.12 -8.10 18.38
C ASP A 147 -9.63 -7.96 18.75
N ASN A 148 -8.80 -8.96 18.41
CA ASN A 148 -7.36 -8.95 18.63
C ASN A 148 -6.57 -8.74 17.34
N THR A 149 -7.15 -8.04 16.36
CA THR A 149 -6.54 -7.80 15.06
C THR A 149 -6.52 -6.30 14.75
N ILE A 150 -5.40 -5.84 14.21
CA ILE A 150 -5.27 -4.52 13.60
C ILE A 150 -5.42 -4.69 12.10
N PHE A 151 -6.43 -4.05 11.53
CA PHE A 151 -6.66 -4.01 10.08
C PHE A 151 -6.06 -2.73 9.51
N VAL A 152 -5.32 -2.88 8.43
CA VAL A 152 -4.65 -1.77 7.74
C VAL A 152 -5.09 -1.76 6.29
N PHE A 153 -5.62 -0.63 5.83
CA PHE A 153 -6.00 -0.42 4.44
C PHE A 153 -5.07 0.63 3.86
N LEU A 154 -4.37 0.26 2.81
CA LEU A 154 -3.32 1.07 2.20
C LEU A 154 -3.41 0.93 0.68
N GLY A 155 -3.35 2.05 -0.05
CA GLY A 155 -3.11 2.02 -1.49
C GLY A 155 -1.64 1.74 -1.80
N ASP A 156 -1.36 0.97 -2.84
CA ASP A 156 -0.01 0.81 -3.38
C ASP A 156 0.40 2.05 -4.18
N HIS A 157 -0.52 2.62 -4.95
CA HIS A 157 -0.46 3.91 -5.62
C HIS A 157 -1.88 4.46 -5.85
N GLY A 158 -1.98 5.71 -6.21
CA GLY A 158 -3.24 6.32 -6.65
C GLY A 158 -3.48 6.13 -8.15
N LYS A 159 -4.51 6.79 -8.66
CA LYS A 159 -4.86 6.83 -10.08
C LYS A 159 -4.92 8.28 -10.54
N MET A 160 -4.38 8.55 -11.72
CA MET A 160 -4.53 9.88 -12.33
C MET A 160 -6.00 10.20 -12.55
N VAL A 161 -6.46 11.30 -11.97
CA VAL A 161 -7.83 11.81 -12.12
C VAL A 161 -7.76 13.25 -12.62
N GLY A 162 -8.50 13.54 -13.68
CA GLY A 162 -8.53 14.87 -14.27
C GLY A 162 -7.26 15.25 -15.03
N THR A 163 -6.99 16.55 -15.12
CA THR A 163 -5.78 17.08 -15.74
C THR A 163 -4.65 17.15 -14.71
N PRO A 164 -3.45 16.64 -15.04
CA PRO A 164 -2.31 16.72 -14.14
C PRO A 164 -1.98 18.18 -13.79
N GLU A 165 -1.85 18.47 -12.51
CA GLU A 165 -1.47 19.80 -12.01
C GLU A 165 0.05 20.02 -12.01
N CYS A 166 0.83 18.93 -12.08
CA CYS A 166 2.29 18.94 -12.13
C CYS A 166 2.80 17.59 -12.68
N GLU A 167 4.13 17.41 -12.78
CA GLU A 167 4.77 16.20 -13.28
C GLU A 167 4.55 14.98 -12.37
N MET A 168 4.22 15.20 -11.09
CA MET A 168 3.88 14.16 -10.10
C MET A 168 2.54 14.49 -9.45
N PRO A 169 1.40 14.24 -10.13
CA PRO A 169 0.08 14.63 -9.65
C PRO A 169 -0.25 14.03 -8.29
N GLN A 170 -0.93 14.80 -7.44
CA GLN A 170 -1.32 14.32 -6.11
C GLN A 170 -2.28 13.13 -6.20
N SER A 171 -3.20 13.13 -7.15
CA SER A 171 -4.14 12.02 -7.34
C SER A 171 -3.46 10.67 -7.57
N TYR A 172 -2.23 10.67 -8.09
CA TYR A 172 -1.43 9.45 -8.29
C TYR A 172 -0.53 9.10 -7.12
N ASN A 173 -0.04 10.10 -6.38
CA ASN A 173 0.97 9.90 -5.35
C ASN A 173 0.40 9.96 -3.90
N HIS A 174 -0.76 10.59 -3.70
CA HIS A 174 -1.41 10.68 -2.39
C HIS A 174 -2.39 9.54 -2.21
N ILE A 175 -2.06 8.59 -1.36
CA ILE A 175 -2.85 7.38 -1.09
C ILE A 175 -3.43 7.41 0.33
N PRO A 176 -4.58 6.76 0.55
CA PRO A 176 -5.13 6.61 1.89
C PRO A 176 -4.32 5.59 2.71
N LEU A 177 -4.20 5.86 4.00
CA LEU A 177 -3.83 4.89 5.03
C LEU A 177 -4.92 4.91 6.10
N MET A 178 -5.57 3.78 6.34
CA MET A 178 -6.55 3.63 7.41
C MET A 178 -6.13 2.48 8.32
N ILE A 179 -6.14 2.73 9.63
CA ILE A 179 -5.83 1.72 10.65
C ILE A 179 -7.07 1.54 11.51
N TYR A 180 -7.55 0.31 11.59
CA TYR A 180 -8.76 -0.05 12.34
C TYR A 180 -8.46 -1.20 13.30
N GLY A 181 -8.96 -1.09 14.52
CA GLY A 181 -8.88 -2.13 15.54
C GLY A 181 -9.65 -1.72 16.78
N LYS A 182 -9.98 -2.68 17.64
CA LYS A 182 -10.80 -2.46 18.83
C LYS A 182 -10.22 -1.38 19.77
N ASP A 183 -8.90 -1.39 19.94
CA ASP A 183 -8.20 -0.48 20.87
C ASP A 183 -7.59 0.73 20.16
N ILE A 184 -7.84 0.89 18.86
CA ILE A 184 -7.40 2.05 18.09
C ILE A 184 -8.38 3.20 18.32
N LYS A 185 -7.86 4.31 18.86
CA LYS A 185 -8.69 5.50 19.08
C LYS A 185 -9.02 6.17 17.75
N PRO A 186 -10.31 6.49 17.49
CA PRO A 186 -10.68 7.24 16.30
C PRO A 186 -9.97 8.60 16.24
N GLY A 187 -9.45 8.95 15.09
CA GLY A 187 -8.77 10.21 14.84
C GLY A 187 -8.35 10.36 13.39
N VAL A 188 -7.91 11.55 13.03
CA VAL A 188 -7.30 11.85 11.73
C VAL A 188 -5.89 12.33 12.01
N TYR A 189 -4.94 11.82 11.25
CA TYR A 189 -3.57 12.29 11.25
C TYR A 189 -3.41 13.26 10.07
N ASP A 190 -3.17 14.52 10.37
CA ASP A 190 -3.07 15.61 9.39
C ASP A 190 -1.61 15.89 8.96
N GLY A 191 -0.65 15.13 9.47
CA GLY A 191 0.77 15.28 9.15
C GLY A 191 1.19 14.57 7.87
N PHE A 192 2.45 14.69 7.50
CA PHE A 192 3.03 13.97 6.37
C PHE A 192 3.37 12.54 6.76
N GLY A 193 3.08 11.61 5.85
CA GLY A 193 3.47 10.23 5.97
C GLY A 193 3.65 9.58 4.60
N GLY A 194 4.36 8.47 4.57
CA GLY A 194 4.55 7.69 3.36
C GLY A 194 4.52 6.19 3.65
N GLN A 195 4.56 5.40 2.59
CA GLN A 195 4.60 3.94 2.73
C GLN A 195 5.78 3.45 3.58
N VAL A 196 6.88 4.20 3.61
CA VAL A 196 8.05 3.89 4.44
C VAL A 196 7.76 3.97 5.94
N ASP A 197 6.75 4.73 6.34
CA ASP A 197 6.35 4.96 7.73
C ASP A 197 5.35 3.92 8.25
N VAL A 198 4.76 3.13 7.35
CA VAL A 198 3.75 2.12 7.72
C VAL A 198 4.34 1.06 8.67
N SER A 199 5.50 0.51 8.34
CA SER A 199 6.16 -0.50 9.18
C SER A 199 6.49 0.01 10.58
N PRO A 200 7.22 1.14 10.77
CA PRO A 200 7.50 1.66 12.12
C PRO A 200 6.23 2.01 12.90
N THR A 201 5.21 2.56 12.23
CA THR A 201 3.94 2.89 12.89
C THR A 201 3.22 1.64 13.40
N LEU A 202 3.15 0.58 12.58
CA LEU A 202 2.50 -0.67 12.99
C LEU A 202 3.31 -1.42 14.06
N LEU A 203 4.63 -1.45 13.95
CA LEU A 203 5.49 -2.05 14.98
C LEU A 203 5.38 -1.30 16.32
N GLY A 204 5.25 0.02 16.28
CA GLY A 204 4.96 0.85 17.46
C GLY A 204 3.60 0.50 18.09
N LEU A 205 2.54 0.36 17.29
CA LEU A 205 1.21 -0.06 17.76
C LEU A 205 1.23 -1.46 18.38
N LEU A 206 2.04 -2.37 17.85
CA LEU A 206 2.23 -3.72 18.37
C LEU A 206 3.20 -3.78 19.57
N ASN A 207 3.81 -2.64 19.93
CA ASN A 207 4.83 -2.54 20.97
C ASN A 207 6.02 -3.52 20.76
N ILE A 208 6.44 -3.67 19.48
CA ILE A 208 7.55 -4.54 19.08
C ILE A 208 8.81 -3.69 18.89
N SER A 209 9.85 -4.01 19.66
CA SER A 209 11.18 -3.42 19.49
C SER A 209 11.94 -4.12 18.37
N TYR A 210 12.58 -3.35 17.50
CA TYR A 210 13.33 -3.89 16.36
C TYR A 210 14.51 -2.98 16.00
N LEU A 211 15.47 -3.51 15.21
CA LEU A 211 16.54 -2.71 14.64
C LEU A 211 16.07 -2.11 13.31
N GLN A 212 15.85 -0.80 13.33
CA GLN A 212 15.45 -0.08 12.12
C GLN A 212 16.64 0.25 11.23
N ASN A 213 16.52 -0.04 9.93
CA ASN A 213 17.52 0.27 8.92
C ASN A 213 16.93 1.01 7.71
N ASN A 214 15.81 1.69 7.89
CA ASN A 214 15.14 2.51 6.89
C ASN A 214 14.87 3.92 7.44
N PHE A 215 14.33 4.81 6.61
CA PHE A 215 14.04 6.21 6.95
C PHE A 215 12.58 6.44 7.43
N GLY A 216 11.84 5.37 7.71
CA GLY A 216 10.49 5.48 8.23
C GLY A 216 10.47 5.97 9.67
N VAL A 217 9.38 6.60 10.08
CA VAL A 217 9.12 7.03 11.45
C VAL A 217 7.79 6.48 11.94
N ASN A 218 7.64 6.35 13.26
CA ASN A 218 6.33 6.06 13.84
C ASN A 218 5.48 7.34 13.82
N LEU A 219 4.53 7.43 12.91
CA LEU A 219 3.68 8.61 12.72
C LEU A 219 2.81 8.97 13.93
N LEU A 220 2.66 8.06 14.90
CA LEU A 220 1.94 8.33 16.14
C LEU A 220 2.81 8.98 17.23
N GLU A 221 4.12 9.00 17.03
CA GLU A 221 5.12 9.53 17.99
C GLU A 221 5.96 10.65 17.38
N GLU A 222 6.17 10.65 16.08
CA GLU A 222 7.05 11.58 15.39
C GLU A 222 6.33 12.28 14.23
N GLU A 223 6.54 13.58 14.07
CA GLU A 223 6.04 14.36 12.94
C GLU A 223 7.12 14.49 11.87
N ARG A 224 6.72 14.35 10.61
CA ARG A 224 7.58 14.66 9.48
C ARG A 224 7.40 16.10 9.03
N PRO A 225 8.49 16.88 8.89
CA PRO A 225 8.40 18.23 8.34
C PRO A 225 8.11 18.22 6.83
N CYS A 226 8.48 17.14 6.12
CA CYS A 226 8.27 16.97 4.69
C CYS A 226 8.20 15.51 4.31
N MET A 227 7.70 15.24 3.10
CA MET A 227 7.60 13.90 2.52
C MET A 227 8.42 13.81 1.24
N PHE A 228 9.15 12.69 1.09
CA PHE A 228 9.84 12.31 -0.14
C PHE A 228 9.11 11.15 -0.80
N PHE A 229 8.95 11.22 -2.11
CA PHE A 229 8.28 10.19 -2.90
C PHE A 229 8.89 10.09 -4.31
N THR A 230 8.64 8.98 -4.98
CA THR A 230 9.18 8.72 -6.32
C THR A 230 8.11 8.10 -7.20
N ALA A 231 8.02 8.55 -8.44
CA ALA A 231 7.20 7.95 -9.48
C ALA A 231 7.83 8.20 -10.86
N ASP A 232 7.78 7.22 -11.74
CA ASP A 232 8.19 7.33 -13.16
C ASP A 232 9.56 8.00 -13.39
N ASN A 233 10.57 7.61 -12.62
CA ASN A 233 11.92 8.19 -12.61
C ASN A 233 11.99 9.66 -12.14
N LEU A 234 10.95 10.16 -11.50
CA LEU A 234 10.95 11.47 -10.85
C LEU A 234 11.14 11.30 -9.33
N ILE A 235 11.75 12.30 -8.72
CA ILE A 235 11.85 12.43 -7.27
C ILE A 235 11.05 13.65 -6.86
N GLY A 236 10.09 13.44 -5.95
CA GLY A 236 9.31 14.51 -5.34
C GLY A 236 9.72 14.73 -3.89
N ALA A 237 9.68 15.98 -3.47
CA ALA A 237 9.73 16.38 -2.07
C ALA A 237 8.66 17.43 -1.83
N ARG A 238 7.92 17.31 -0.72
CA ARG A 238 6.81 18.21 -0.39
C ARG A 238 6.76 18.50 1.11
N ASP A 239 6.57 19.76 1.43
CA ASP A 239 6.13 20.24 2.73
C ASP A 239 4.73 20.87 2.64
N SER A 240 4.31 21.59 3.69
CA SER A 240 2.99 22.23 3.74
C SER A 240 2.83 23.39 2.76
N VAL A 241 3.92 23.95 2.25
CA VAL A 241 3.93 25.18 1.43
C VAL A 241 4.53 24.95 0.06
N ASN A 242 5.51 24.06 -0.06
CA ASN A 242 6.31 23.88 -1.26
C ASN A 242 6.23 22.45 -1.76
N MET A 243 6.40 22.29 -3.09
CA MET A 243 6.66 21.01 -3.73
C MET A 243 7.80 21.18 -4.73
N PHE A 244 8.77 20.27 -4.63
CA PHE A 244 9.91 20.18 -5.52
C PHE A 244 9.91 18.84 -6.25
N ILE A 245 10.12 18.86 -7.55
CA ILE A 245 10.23 17.66 -8.38
C ILE A 245 11.55 17.74 -9.15
N TYR A 246 12.29 16.65 -9.15
CA TYR A 246 13.53 16.50 -9.90
C TYR A 246 13.44 15.33 -10.86
N SER A 247 13.80 15.57 -12.12
CA SER A 247 13.97 14.55 -13.15
C SER A 247 15.46 14.25 -13.37
N PRO A 248 15.97 13.11 -12.88
CA PRO A 248 17.38 12.75 -13.06
C PRO A 248 17.79 12.53 -14.52
N ASP A 249 16.86 12.05 -15.34
CA ASP A 249 17.14 11.72 -16.74
C ASP A 249 17.29 13.00 -17.60
N SER A 250 16.47 14.02 -17.36
CA SER A 250 16.56 15.31 -18.07
C SER A 250 17.33 16.38 -17.30
N GLN A 251 17.67 16.13 -16.05
CA GLN A 251 18.26 17.11 -15.11
C GLN A 251 17.40 18.36 -14.91
N GLN A 252 16.09 18.22 -15.05
CA GLN A 252 15.14 19.31 -14.87
C GLN A 252 14.61 19.34 -13.44
N GLU A 253 14.39 20.57 -12.97
CA GLU A 253 13.79 20.87 -11.69
C GLU A 253 12.47 21.61 -11.89
N PHE A 254 11.45 21.20 -11.14
CA PHE A 254 10.15 21.85 -11.12
C PHE A 254 9.84 22.27 -9.70
N LYS A 255 9.41 23.51 -9.50
CA LYS A 255 9.15 24.10 -8.19
C LYS A 255 7.72 24.63 -8.17
N TYR A 256 7.00 24.29 -7.11
CA TYR A 256 5.62 24.69 -6.91
C TYR A 256 5.42 25.24 -5.51
N LYS A 257 4.48 26.20 -5.37
CA LYS A 257 3.92 26.64 -4.09
C LYS A 257 2.51 26.11 -3.93
N LEU A 258 2.19 25.70 -2.71
CA LEU A 258 0.83 25.34 -2.31
C LEU A 258 0.11 26.60 -1.80
N GLU A 259 -0.91 27.02 -2.51
CA GLU A 259 -1.77 28.14 -2.10
C GLU A 259 -3.23 27.68 -2.18
N GLU A 260 -3.96 27.78 -1.08
CA GLU A 260 -5.37 27.35 -0.98
C GLU A 260 -5.61 25.91 -1.47
N GLY A 261 -4.66 24.99 -1.23
CA GLY A 261 -4.74 23.58 -1.63
C GLY A 261 -4.43 23.31 -3.10
N LYS A 262 -3.99 24.31 -3.88
CA LYS A 262 -3.60 24.18 -5.28
C LYS A 262 -2.11 24.41 -5.48
N LEU A 263 -1.54 23.69 -6.44
CA LEU A 263 -0.14 23.87 -6.84
C LEU A 263 -0.04 25.00 -7.88
N HIS A 264 0.83 25.95 -7.63
CA HIS A 264 1.18 27.04 -8.53
C HIS A 264 2.67 26.96 -8.85
N ALA A 265 3.03 26.98 -10.13
CA ALA A 265 4.44 26.99 -10.54
C ALA A 265 5.15 28.20 -9.91
N ALA A 266 6.23 27.96 -9.20
CA ALA A 266 7.02 29.04 -8.59
C ALA A 266 7.77 29.79 -9.69
N THR A 267 7.52 31.09 -9.82
CA THR A 267 8.22 31.96 -10.78
C THR A 267 9.30 32.73 -10.00
N GLY A 268 10.58 32.52 -10.35
CA GLY A 268 11.70 33.29 -9.81
C GLY A 268 12.70 32.45 -9.02
N THR A 269 13.81 33.10 -8.65
CA THR A 269 14.89 32.55 -7.85
C THR A 269 14.49 32.46 -6.36
N ASP A 270 13.46 31.71 -6.03
CA ASP A 270 13.17 31.37 -4.63
C ASP A 270 14.21 30.33 -4.16
N GLU A 271 15.41 30.82 -3.82
CA GLU A 271 16.51 30.02 -3.25
C GLU A 271 16.10 29.33 -1.94
N GLU A 272 15.13 29.87 -1.21
CA GLU A 272 14.65 29.29 0.05
C GLU A 272 13.98 27.91 -0.11
N ALA A 273 13.31 27.66 -1.24
CA ALA A 273 12.71 26.34 -1.49
C ALA A 273 13.77 25.24 -1.75
N CYS A 274 15.00 25.60 -2.11
CA CYS A 274 16.09 24.68 -2.39
C CYS A 274 16.85 24.23 -1.12
N LEU A 275 16.86 25.07 -0.07
CA LEU A 275 17.60 24.83 1.17
C LEU A 275 17.01 23.73 2.07
N LEU A 276 15.74 23.39 1.88
CA LEU A 276 15.11 22.29 2.65
C LEU A 276 15.45 20.90 2.15
N TYR A 277 16.05 20.77 0.95
CA TYR A 277 16.24 19.46 0.27
C TYR A 277 17.70 19.19 -0.14
N THR A 278 18.64 20.01 0.26
CA THR A 278 20.08 19.81 0.13
C THR A 278 20.71 19.43 1.47
#